data_5c999e3cbb94b3e38487d90e173fd0dd
#
_entry.id   5c999e3cbb94b3e38487d90e173fd0dd
#
_cell.length_a   1.000
_cell.length_b   1.000
_cell.length_c   1.000
_cell.angle_alpha   90.00
_cell.angle_beta   90.00
_cell.angle_gamma   90.00
#
_symmetry.space_group_name_H-M   'P 1'
#
loop_
_entity.id
_entity.type
_entity.pdbx_description
1 polymer ?
#
loop_
_entity_poly.entity_id
_entity_poly.type
_entity_poly.pdbx_seq_one_letter_code
_entity_poly.pdbx_strand_id
1 'polypeptide(L)' 'MTIEDKEIKVDQYYSVNGNAVQITRVSSLDVWYRPIKYPEIGEMLCDRGIFCSIAKEIKP' A
#
# COMPACT_ATOMS: atom_id res chain seq x y z
N MET A 1 0.21 14.56 -1.74
CA MET A 1 0.98 14.52 -0.50
C MET A 1 1.39 13.09 -0.20
N THR A 2 2.66 12.85 0.10
CA THR A 2 3.12 11.50 0.39
C THR A 2 2.69 11.07 1.80
N ILE A 3 2.61 9.74 1.99
CA ILE A 3 2.22 9.15 3.26
C ILE A 3 3.46 9.03 4.14
N GLU A 4 3.32 9.34 5.42
CA GLU A 4 4.41 9.08 6.36
C GLU A 4 4.38 7.61 6.78
N ASP A 5 5.57 7.06 7.07
CA ASP A 5 5.72 5.65 7.44
C ASP A 5 4.78 5.24 8.56
N LYS A 6 4.67 6.07 9.57
CA LYS A 6 3.85 5.76 10.75
C LYS A 6 2.36 5.67 10.47
N GLU A 7 1.92 6.13 9.29
CA GLU A 7 0.51 6.15 8.95
C GLU A 7 0.07 4.93 8.15
N ILE A 8 1.00 4.08 7.75
CA ILE A 8 0.65 2.87 7.00
C ILE A 8 0.11 1.82 7.97
N LYS A 9 -1.12 1.39 7.74
CA LYS A 9 -1.81 0.43 8.61
C LYS A 9 -2.38 -0.71 7.79
N VAL A 10 -2.43 -1.90 8.41
CA VAL A 10 -3.06 -3.07 7.80
C VAL A 10 -4.54 -2.76 7.53
N ASP A 11 -5.04 -3.29 6.44
CA ASP A 11 -6.42 -3.17 5.95
C ASP A 11 -6.79 -1.78 5.40
N GLN A 12 -5.89 -0.83 5.41
CA GLN A 12 -6.13 0.45 4.77
C GLN A 12 -5.97 0.35 3.26
N TYR A 13 -6.58 1.29 2.55
CA TYR A 13 -6.55 1.35 1.09
C TYR A 13 -5.70 2.51 0.63
N TYR A 14 -4.92 2.27 -0.42
CA TYR A 14 -4.08 3.30 -1.02
C TYR A 14 -4.15 3.19 -2.54
N SER A 15 -3.80 4.28 -3.22
CA SER A 15 -3.67 4.29 -4.67
C SER A 15 -2.19 4.22 -5.02
N VAL A 16 -1.80 3.24 -5.83
CA VAL A 16 -0.43 3.08 -6.30
C VAL A 16 -0.48 3.09 -7.82
N ASN A 17 0.12 4.13 -8.43
CA ASN A 17 0.12 4.30 -9.89
C ASN A 17 -1.29 4.26 -10.48
N GLY A 18 -2.25 4.86 -9.76
CA GLY A 18 -3.63 4.91 -10.22
C GLY A 18 -4.46 3.67 -9.92
N ASN A 19 -3.88 2.68 -9.25
CA ASN A 19 -4.58 1.43 -8.90
C ASN A 19 -4.81 1.36 -7.40
N ALA A 20 -6.03 0.99 -7.01
CA ALA A 20 -6.36 0.81 -5.60
C ALA A 20 -5.75 -0.49 -5.08
N VAL A 21 -5.12 -0.43 -3.91
CA VAL A 21 -4.54 -1.59 -3.26
C VAL A 21 -4.95 -1.59 -1.78
N GLN A 22 -4.96 -2.77 -1.18
CA GLN A 22 -5.23 -2.92 0.24
C GLN A 22 -3.98 -3.47 0.94
N ILE A 23 -3.61 -2.86 2.06
CA ILE A 23 -2.43 -3.30 2.82
C ILE A 23 -2.78 -4.60 3.54
N THR A 24 -1.96 -5.63 3.33
CA THR A 24 -2.16 -6.92 3.98
C THR A 24 -1.21 -7.13 5.15
N ARG A 25 -0.02 -6.51 5.09
CA ARG A 25 0.98 -6.63 6.16
C ARG A 25 1.92 -5.44 6.12
N VAL A 26 2.44 -5.06 7.27
CA VAL A 26 3.43 -3.98 7.39
C VAL A 26 4.54 -4.44 8.32
N SER A 27 5.79 -4.15 7.95
CA SER A 27 6.94 -4.37 8.82
C SER A 27 7.75 -3.06 8.87
N SER A 28 8.86 -3.09 9.60
CA SER A 28 9.71 -1.90 9.73
C SER A 28 10.37 -1.50 8.41
N LEU A 29 10.56 -2.44 7.48
CA LEU A 29 11.25 -2.20 6.21
C LEU A 29 10.38 -2.40 4.98
N ASP A 30 9.29 -3.13 5.09
CA ASP A 30 8.51 -3.55 3.95
C ASP A 30 7.02 -3.38 4.16
N VAL A 31 6.30 -3.31 3.04
CA VAL A 31 4.84 -3.27 3.03
C VAL A 31 4.34 -4.33 2.06
N TRP A 32 3.37 -5.12 2.48
CA TRP A 32 2.69 -6.09 1.61
C TRP A 32 1.31 -5.57 1.30
N TYR A 33 0.93 -5.64 0.03
CA TYR A 33 -0.39 -5.15 -0.40
C TYR A 33 -0.96 -6.02 -1.51
N ARG A 34 -2.26 -5.92 -1.71
CA ARG A 34 -2.96 -6.67 -2.74
C ARG A 34 -3.77 -5.71 -3.61
N PRO A 35 -3.59 -5.78 -4.95
CA PRO A 35 -4.43 -4.98 -5.85
C PRO A 35 -5.89 -5.35 -5.74
N ILE A 36 -6.76 -4.37 -5.67
CA ILE A 36 -8.21 -4.62 -5.52
C ILE A 36 -8.81 -5.17 -6.82
N LYS A 37 -8.42 -4.59 -7.95
CA LYS A 37 -8.97 -4.98 -9.27
C LYS A 37 -8.45 -6.33 -9.76
N TYR A 38 -7.32 -6.75 -9.25
CA TYR A 38 -6.64 -7.96 -9.74
C TYR A 38 -6.30 -8.87 -8.57
N PRO A 39 -7.32 -9.38 -7.87
CA PRO A 39 -7.05 -10.20 -6.67
C PRO A 39 -6.29 -11.49 -6.96
N GLU A 40 -6.33 -11.95 -8.21
CA GLU A 40 -5.59 -13.15 -8.62
C GLU A 40 -4.08 -12.95 -8.59
N ILE A 41 -3.60 -11.71 -8.64
CA ILE A 41 -2.16 -11.41 -8.52
C ILE A 41 -1.66 -11.76 -7.12
N GLY A 42 -2.51 -11.58 -6.12
CA GLY A 42 -2.17 -11.89 -4.75
C GLY A 42 -1.36 -10.79 -4.07
N GLU A 43 -0.71 -11.17 -2.98
CA GLU A 43 0.05 -10.22 -2.16
C GLU A 43 1.35 -9.82 -2.85
N MET A 44 1.64 -8.54 -2.85
CA MET A 44 2.86 -7.99 -3.43
C MET A 44 3.70 -7.33 -2.34
N LEU A 45 5.02 -7.42 -2.48
CA LEU A 45 5.98 -6.84 -1.54
C LEU A 45 6.58 -5.57 -2.11
N CYS A 46 6.68 -4.55 -1.29
CA CYS A 46 7.29 -3.27 -1.69
C CYS A 46 8.10 -2.72 -0.52
N ASP A 47 9.23 -2.08 -0.83
CA ASP A 47 10.01 -1.37 0.17
C ASP A 47 9.15 -0.27 0.78
N ARG A 48 9.19 -0.13 2.09
CA ARG A 48 8.32 0.81 2.80
C ARG A 48 8.56 2.26 2.39
N GLY A 49 9.82 2.63 2.21
CA GLY A 49 10.15 3.98 1.78
C GLY A 49 9.65 4.28 0.37
N ILE A 50 9.82 3.31 -0.54
CA ILE A 50 9.32 3.43 -1.91
C ILE A 50 7.80 3.52 -1.90
N PHE A 51 7.15 2.66 -1.12
CA PHE A 51 5.69 2.69 -1.02
C PHE A 51 5.19 4.05 -0.56
N CYS A 52 5.82 4.63 0.45
CA CYS A 52 5.45 5.96 0.95
C CYS A 52 5.62 7.04 -0.10
N SER A 53 6.56 6.85 -1.03
CA SER A 53 6.80 7.83 -2.10
C SER A 53 5.76 7.76 -3.20
N ILE A 54 5.25 6.56 -3.51
CA ILE A 54 4.38 6.36 -4.68
C ILE A 54 2.91 6.21 -4.32
N ALA A 55 2.59 5.85 -3.09
CA ALA A 55 1.21 5.59 -2.68
C ALA A 55 0.52 6.87 -2.22
N LYS A 56 -0.78 6.94 -2.49
CA LYS A 56 -1.63 8.03 -2.00
C LYS A 56 -2.77 7.43 -1.23
N GLU A 57 -3.08 8.04 -0.09
CA GLU A 57 -4.18 7.58 0.74
C GLU A 57 -5.52 7.78 0.02
N ILE A 58 -6.35 6.76 0.05
CA ILE A 58 -7.71 6.84 -0.49
C ILE A 58 -8.65 7.09 0.69
N LYS A 59 -9.40 8.18 0.62
CA LYS A 59 -10.38 8.49 1.64
C LYS A 59 -11.75 8.05 1.18
N PRO A 60 -12.55 7.47 2.07
CA PRO A 60 -13.90 7.04 1.73
C PRO A 60 -14.82 8.19 1.37
#